data_90aaae593773bf7ba83738100c390cc4
#
_entry.id   90aaae593773bf7ba83738100c390cc4
#
_cell.length_a   1.000
_cell.length_b   1.000
_cell.length_c   1.000
_cell.angle_alpha   90.00
_cell.angle_beta   90.00
_cell.angle_gamma   90.00
#
_symmetry.space_group_name_H-M   'P 1'
#
loop_
_entity.id
_entity.type
_entity.pdbx_description
1 polymer ?
#
loop_
_entity_poly.entity_id
_entity_poly.type
_entity_poly.pdbx_seq_one_letter_code
_entity_poly.pdbx_strand_id
1 'polypeptide(L)'
;ASAAIYGARAAYGVILVTTKKGQEGKMRVNYQGTVGWSAPTVLPDMVNSYDFARYWNDGVRNAGSTRLYSDEKLAMYKQFCEDPTGMDPWFELSPNASMNPAFENSESGLGNVDYFDLHYKDWAFKQNHNLSLSGGGKAAQYYVSGGYYNEDGILRYADMDYSRYNFTANITSQITNWLKLKVNTKFMHA
;
A
#
# COMPACT_ATOMS: atom_id res chain seq x y z
N ALA A 1 -2.35 -6.71 40.67
CA ALA A 1 -3.06 -5.48 41.08
C ALA A 1 -3.87 -4.83 39.93
N SER A 2 -3.39 -4.84 38.70
CA SER A 2 -4.12 -4.20 37.53
C SER A 2 -5.42 -4.92 37.19
N ALA A 3 -5.51 -6.24 37.35
CA ALA A 3 -6.72 -7.01 37.05
C ALA A 3 -7.89 -6.62 37.97
N ALA A 4 -7.63 -6.15 39.18
CA ALA A 4 -8.65 -5.71 40.15
C ALA A 4 -9.41 -4.44 39.67
N ILE A 5 -8.75 -3.57 38.90
CA ILE A 5 -9.36 -2.32 38.40
C ILE A 5 -10.06 -2.54 37.04
N TYR A 6 -9.54 -3.42 36.19
CA TYR A 6 -9.99 -3.61 34.82
C TYR A 6 -10.78 -4.90 34.56
N GLY A 7 -11.01 -5.68 35.62
CA GLY A 7 -11.84 -6.89 35.60
C GLY A 7 -11.20 -8.08 34.87
N ALA A 8 -12.00 -9.11 34.58
CA ALA A 8 -11.55 -10.39 34.02
C ALA A 8 -10.89 -10.25 32.63
N ARG A 9 -11.18 -9.19 31.88
CA ARG A 9 -10.56 -8.91 30.56
C ARG A 9 -9.09 -8.54 30.66
N ALA A 10 -8.60 -8.20 31.87
CA ALA A 10 -7.20 -7.82 32.12
C ALA A 10 -6.29 -9.00 32.45
N ALA A 11 -6.79 -10.24 32.34
CA ALA A 11 -6.02 -11.45 32.67
C ALA A 11 -4.71 -11.57 31.85
N TYR A 12 -4.69 -11.04 30.62
CA TYR A 12 -3.54 -11.05 29.71
C TYR A 12 -2.75 -9.74 29.69
N GLY A 13 -3.04 -8.82 30.59
CA GLY A 13 -2.41 -7.51 30.68
C GLY A 13 -3.29 -6.36 30.22
N VAL A 14 -2.87 -5.14 30.54
CA VAL A 14 -3.57 -3.90 30.19
C VAL A 14 -2.60 -2.92 29.58
N ILE A 15 -2.95 -2.38 28.42
CA ILE A 15 -2.23 -1.27 27.79
C ILE A 15 -3.00 0.02 28.07
N LEU A 16 -2.45 0.86 28.94
CA LEU A 16 -3.03 2.15 29.28
C LEU A 16 -2.44 3.24 28.38
N VAL A 17 -3.26 3.79 27.49
CA VAL A 17 -2.85 4.91 26.64
C VAL A 17 -3.29 6.23 27.26
N THR A 18 -2.32 7.04 27.69
CA THR A 18 -2.55 8.38 28.21
C THR A 18 -2.17 9.42 27.17
N THR A 19 -3.12 10.27 26.79
CA THR A 19 -2.86 11.34 25.84
C THR A 19 -2.05 12.47 26.46
N LYS A 20 -1.23 13.15 25.63
CA LYS A 20 -0.47 14.32 26.06
C LYS A 20 -1.40 15.42 26.55
N LYS A 21 -1.02 16.05 27.65
CA LYS A 21 -1.75 17.16 28.27
C LYS A 21 -0.92 18.42 28.26
N GLY A 22 -1.59 19.55 28.40
CA GLY A 22 -0.91 20.81 28.65
C GLY A 22 -0.14 20.75 29.97
N GLN A 23 0.96 21.48 30.04
CA GLN A 23 1.78 21.62 31.22
C GLN A 23 1.99 23.10 31.53
N GLU A 24 2.16 23.41 32.82
CA GLU A 24 2.53 24.76 33.22
C GLU A 24 3.93 25.11 32.69
N GLY A 25 4.07 26.30 32.13
CA GLY A 25 5.31 26.78 31.59
C GLY A 25 5.14 27.59 30.30
N LYS A 26 6.28 28.01 29.74
CA LYS A 26 6.32 28.71 28.46
C LYS A 26 5.76 27.84 27.34
N MET A 27 5.19 28.48 26.35
CA MET A 27 4.71 27.80 25.15
C MET A 27 5.87 27.04 24.47
N ARG A 28 5.62 25.77 24.19
CA ARG A 28 6.52 24.89 23.45
C ARG A 28 5.85 24.51 22.14
N VAL A 29 6.59 24.71 21.05
CA VAL A 29 6.21 24.25 19.71
C VAL A 29 7.07 23.06 19.39
N ASN A 30 6.45 21.98 18.95
CA ASN A 30 7.16 20.80 18.48
C ASN A 30 6.63 20.42 17.11
N TYR A 31 7.52 20.31 16.14
CA TYR A 31 7.23 19.81 14.81
C TYR A 31 8.05 18.55 14.57
N GLN A 32 7.38 17.53 14.03
CA GLN A 32 8.00 16.29 13.58
C GLN A 32 7.52 16.00 12.17
N GLY A 33 8.44 15.96 11.24
CA GLY A 33 8.23 15.58 9.85
C GLY A 33 8.99 14.31 9.51
N THR A 34 8.35 13.42 8.79
CA THR A 34 8.99 12.22 8.22
C THR A 34 8.55 12.10 6.78
N VAL A 35 9.50 11.92 5.89
CA VAL A 35 9.26 11.59 4.48
C VAL A 35 9.98 10.28 4.16
N GLY A 36 9.42 9.50 3.26
CA GLY A 36 9.99 8.23 2.89
C GLY A 36 9.40 7.72 1.59
N TRP A 37 9.98 6.65 1.11
CA TRP A 37 9.51 5.93 -0.07
C TRP A 37 9.38 4.47 0.29
N SER A 38 8.31 3.86 -0.19
CA SER A 38 8.07 2.43 -0.09
C SER A 38 8.32 1.80 -1.45
N ALA A 39 8.94 0.65 -1.47
CA ALA A 39 9.13 -0.15 -2.68
C ALA A 39 8.74 -1.60 -2.38
N PRO A 40 8.30 -2.38 -3.36
CA PRO A 40 8.17 -3.82 -3.18
C PRO A 40 9.53 -4.41 -2.79
N THR A 41 9.56 -5.21 -1.74
CA THR A 41 10.82 -5.81 -1.27
C THR A 41 11.30 -6.90 -2.22
N VAL A 42 10.36 -7.70 -2.72
CA VAL A 42 10.61 -8.79 -3.67
C VAL A 42 9.37 -8.90 -4.54
N LEU A 43 9.54 -8.81 -5.84
CA LEU A 43 8.55 -9.21 -6.83
C LEU A 43 9.04 -10.51 -7.47
N PRO A 44 8.16 -11.46 -7.79
CA PRO A 44 8.55 -12.64 -8.56
C PRO A 44 9.04 -12.23 -9.95
N ASP A 45 10.11 -12.83 -10.42
CA ASP A 45 10.55 -12.68 -11.79
C ASP A 45 9.56 -13.39 -12.72
N MET A 46 9.04 -12.67 -13.70
CA MET A 46 8.14 -13.25 -14.70
C MET A 46 8.95 -13.96 -15.79
N VAL A 47 8.49 -15.16 -16.13
CA VAL A 47 9.07 -15.91 -17.24
C VAL A 47 8.64 -15.25 -18.55
N ASN A 48 9.56 -15.07 -19.48
CA ASN A 48 9.26 -14.54 -20.81
C ASN A 48 8.35 -15.50 -21.62
N SER A 49 7.68 -14.97 -22.62
CA SER A 49 6.69 -15.74 -23.40
C SER A 49 7.29 -16.95 -24.13
N TYR A 50 8.56 -16.90 -24.57
CA TYR A 50 9.24 -18.03 -25.21
C TYR A 50 9.49 -19.19 -24.23
N ASP A 51 10.04 -18.89 -23.06
CA ASP A 51 10.32 -19.92 -22.05
C ASP A 51 9.03 -20.48 -21.47
N PHE A 52 7.98 -19.65 -21.30
CA PHE A 52 6.65 -20.11 -20.90
C PHE A 52 6.08 -21.10 -21.92
N ALA A 53 6.11 -20.78 -23.21
CA ALA A 53 5.60 -21.66 -24.27
C ALA A 53 6.34 -22.98 -24.35
N ARG A 54 7.69 -22.96 -24.18
CA ARG A 54 8.48 -24.19 -24.10
C ARG A 54 8.09 -25.05 -22.91
N TYR A 55 8.04 -24.43 -21.74
CA TYR A 55 7.67 -25.12 -20.50
C TYR A 55 6.28 -25.77 -20.61
N TRP A 56 5.34 -25.03 -21.20
CA TRP A 56 4.00 -25.55 -21.43
C TRP A 56 4.01 -26.75 -22.36
N ASN A 57 4.71 -26.69 -23.50
CA ASN A 57 4.85 -27.81 -24.42
C ASN A 57 5.48 -29.04 -23.77
N ASP A 58 6.47 -28.84 -22.93
CA ASP A 58 7.10 -29.94 -22.19
C ASP A 58 6.15 -30.58 -21.19
N GLY A 59 5.35 -29.79 -20.49
CA GLY A 59 4.31 -30.27 -19.59
C GLY A 59 3.23 -31.10 -20.30
N VAL A 60 2.72 -30.59 -21.41
CA VAL A 60 1.67 -31.27 -22.21
C VAL A 60 2.23 -32.55 -22.82
N ARG A 61 3.46 -32.55 -23.33
CA ARG A 61 4.13 -33.76 -23.84
C ARG A 61 4.30 -34.83 -22.75
N ASN A 62 4.70 -34.44 -21.55
CA ASN A 62 4.87 -35.37 -20.43
C ASN A 62 3.52 -35.95 -19.96
N ALA A 63 2.43 -35.21 -20.17
CA ALA A 63 1.08 -35.68 -19.92
C ALA A 63 0.51 -36.58 -21.05
N GLY A 64 1.30 -36.88 -22.09
CA GLY A 64 0.87 -37.71 -23.22
C GLY A 64 -0.09 -37.01 -24.19
N SER A 65 -0.13 -35.67 -24.18
CA SER A 65 -1.00 -34.87 -25.04
C SER A 65 -0.21 -34.17 -26.15
N THR A 66 -0.93 -33.54 -27.10
CA THR A 66 -0.30 -32.82 -28.21
C THR A 66 0.17 -31.45 -27.77
N ARG A 67 1.37 -31.06 -28.19
CA ARG A 67 1.91 -29.73 -27.92
C ARG A 67 0.99 -28.61 -28.45
N LEU A 68 0.89 -27.54 -27.71
CA LEU A 68 0.06 -26.38 -28.03
C LEU A 68 0.78 -25.43 -28.99
N TYR A 69 2.07 -25.17 -28.75
CA TYR A 69 2.86 -24.24 -29.55
C TYR A 69 3.71 -24.99 -30.57
N SER A 70 3.56 -24.64 -31.85
CA SER A 70 4.38 -25.19 -32.95
C SER A 70 5.82 -24.66 -32.88
N ASP A 71 6.75 -25.30 -33.60
CA ASP A 71 8.15 -24.86 -33.69
C ASP A 71 8.28 -23.47 -34.33
N GLU A 72 7.40 -23.16 -35.29
CA GLU A 72 7.33 -21.86 -35.95
C GLU A 72 6.91 -20.78 -34.94
N LYS A 73 5.87 -21.03 -34.15
CA LYS A 73 5.44 -20.12 -33.08
C LYS A 73 6.53 -19.92 -32.03
N LEU A 74 7.19 -20.96 -31.61
CA LEU A 74 8.32 -20.85 -30.68
C LEU A 74 9.44 -19.98 -31.24
N ALA A 75 9.75 -20.09 -32.53
CA ALA A 75 10.73 -19.24 -33.18
C ALA A 75 10.29 -17.77 -33.19
N MET A 76 8.99 -17.50 -33.44
CA MET A 76 8.44 -16.14 -33.39
C MET A 76 8.47 -15.57 -31.96
N TYR A 77 8.09 -16.33 -30.94
CA TYR A 77 8.21 -15.90 -29.53
C TYR A 77 9.65 -15.57 -29.17
N LYS A 78 10.61 -16.43 -29.58
CA LYS A 78 12.02 -16.19 -29.35
C LYS A 78 12.49 -14.89 -29.98
N GLN A 79 12.18 -14.69 -31.25
CA GLN A 79 12.53 -13.46 -31.97
C GLN A 79 11.91 -12.23 -31.30
N PHE A 80 10.63 -12.29 -30.92
CA PHE A 80 9.94 -11.18 -30.26
C PHE A 80 10.55 -10.83 -28.90
N CYS A 81 10.99 -11.83 -28.11
CA CYS A 81 11.67 -11.60 -26.86
C CYS A 81 13.06 -10.99 -27.03
N GLU A 82 13.78 -11.34 -28.13
CA GLU A 82 15.12 -10.83 -28.43
C GLU A 82 15.07 -9.45 -29.10
N ASP A 83 14.20 -9.28 -30.07
CA ASP A 83 13.98 -8.01 -30.78
C ASP A 83 12.55 -7.92 -31.33
N PRO A 84 11.67 -7.18 -30.66
CA PRO A 84 10.29 -7.00 -31.10
C PRO A 84 10.12 -6.03 -32.30
N THR A 85 11.22 -5.42 -32.79
CA THR A 85 11.14 -4.39 -33.82
C THR A 85 10.54 -4.93 -35.12
N GLY A 86 9.48 -4.28 -35.59
CA GLY A 86 8.80 -4.64 -36.84
C GLY A 86 7.90 -5.88 -36.74
N MET A 87 7.72 -6.44 -35.55
CA MET A 87 6.80 -7.54 -35.33
C MET A 87 5.47 -7.02 -34.72
N ASP A 88 4.36 -7.52 -35.25
CA ASP A 88 3.06 -7.25 -34.64
C ASP A 88 2.89 -8.17 -33.41
N PRO A 89 2.67 -7.62 -32.21
CA PRO A 89 2.40 -8.43 -31.03
C PRO A 89 1.06 -9.16 -31.10
N TRP A 90 0.19 -8.80 -32.04
CA TRP A 90 -1.13 -9.39 -32.22
C TRP A 90 -1.22 -10.08 -33.56
N PHE A 91 -1.52 -11.40 -33.56
CA PHE A 91 -1.90 -12.08 -34.81
C PHE A 91 -3.39 -11.92 -35.05
N GLU A 92 -3.80 -11.94 -36.31
CA GLU A 92 -5.18 -12.21 -36.67
C GLU A 92 -5.53 -13.65 -36.29
N LEU A 93 -6.58 -13.81 -35.51
CA LEU A 93 -7.15 -15.13 -35.23
C LEU A 93 -7.59 -15.75 -36.56
N SER A 94 -7.23 -17.01 -36.77
CA SER A 94 -7.80 -17.75 -37.90
C SER A 94 -9.33 -17.72 -37.79
N PRO A 95 -10.06 -17.40 -38.87
CA PRO A 95 -11.52 -17.32 -38.86
C PRO A 95 -12.21 -18.60 -38.41
N ASN A 96 -11.50 -19.72 -38.40
CA ASN A 96 -11.97 -21.04 -37.95
C ASN A 96 -11.47 -21.44 -36.57
N ALA A 97 -10.80 -20.56 -35.85
CA ALA A 97 -10.42 -20.83 -34.48
C ALA A 97 -11.69 -20.94 -33.64
N SER A 98 -11.95 -22.12 -33.07
CA SER A 98 -13.08 -22.35 -32.18
C SER A 98 -12.88 -21.50 -30.92
N MET A 99 -13.83 -20.65 -30.60
CA MET A 99 -13.76 -19.71 -29.50
C MET A 99 -13.81 -20.42 -28.15
N ASN A 100 -12.75 -21.13 -27.79
CA ASN A 100 -12.54 -21.50 -26.38
C ASN A 100 -11.77 -20.38 -25.67
N PRO A 101 -12.43 -19.50 -24.92
CA PRO A 101 -11.81 -18.28 -24.37
C PRO A 101 -10.62 -18.55 -23.46
N ALA A 102 -10.46 -19.78 -22.97
CA ALA A 102 -9.37 -20.14 -22.07
C ALA A 102 -8.05 -20.44 -22.78
N PHE A 103 -8.06 -20.81 -24.06
CA PHE A 103 -6.87 -21.28 -24.77
C PHE A 103 -6.58 -20.53 -26.07
N GLU A 104 -7.55 -19.93 -26.70
CA GLU A 104 -7.39 -19.30 -28.02
C GLU A 104 -6.62 -17.96 -27.94
N ASN A 105 -6.81 -17.22 -26.86
CA ASN A 105 -6.07 -15.98 -26.65
C ASN A 105 -4.58 -16.19 -26.36
N SER A 106 -4.20 -17.37 -25.88
CA SER A 106 -2.79 -17.71 -25.61
C SER A 106 -2.01 -18.03 -26.88
N GLU A 107 -2.72 -18.40 -27.95
CA GLU A 107 -2.08 -18.72 -29.24
C GLU A 107 -1.98 -17.54 -30.21
N SER A 108 -2.70 -16.45 -29.96
CA SER A 108 -2.91 -15.38 -30.92
C SER A 108 -2.04 -14.15 -30.73
N GLY A 109 -1.15 -14.13 -29.75
CA GLY A 109 -0.30 -12.97 -29.48
C GLY A 109 1.14 -13.35 -29.16
N LEU A 110 2.08 -12.45 -29.50
CA LEU A 110 3.50 -12.53 -29.14
C LEU A 110 3.81 -11.79 -27.84
N GLY A 111 2.80 -11.31 -27.10
CA GLY A 111 2.98 -10.46 -25.95
C GLY A 111 4.01 -11.02 -24.95
N ASN A 112 4.98 -10.18 -24.62
CA ASN A 112 5.99 -10.47 -23.62
C ASN A 112 5.99 -9.33 -22.61
N VAL A 113 5.07 -9.39 -21.64
CA VAL A 113 4.83 -8.31 -20.68
C VAL A 113 5.13 -8.82 -19.28
N ASP A 114 6.01 -8.12 -18.57
CA ASP A 114 6.12 -8.29 -17.14
C ASP A 114 4.97 -7.53 -16.47
N TYR A 115 4.01 -8.28 -15.94
CA TYR A 115 2.83 -7.71 -15.29
C TYR A 115 3.17 -7.07 -13.94
N PHE A 116 4.26 -7.45 -13.29
CA PHE A 116 4.68 -6.80 -12.07
C PHE A 116 5.24 -5.41 -12.37
N ASP A 117 6.13 -5.29 -13.35
CA ASP A 117 6.65 -3.99 -13.79
C ASP A 117 5.54 -3.09 -14.35
N LEU A 118 4.55 -3.69 -15.03
CA LEU A 118 3.42 -2.93 -15.55
C LEU A 118 2.55 -2.36 -14.44
N HIS A 119 2.27 -3.14 -13.40
CA HIS A 119 1.28 -2.76 -12.38
C HIS A 119 1.89 -2.10 -11.15
N TYR A 120 3.12 -2.40 -10.81
CA TYR A 120 3.77 -1.86 -9.62
C TYR A 120 4.58 -0.61 -9.94
N LYS A 121 4.59 0.32 -9.01
CA LYS A 121 5.52 1.45 -9.01
C LYS A 121 6.84 0.99 -8.37
N ASP A 122 7.96 1.48 -8.88
CA ASP A 122 9.26 1.25 -8.24
C ASP A 122 9.29 1.88 -6.84
N TRP A 123 8.62 3.04 -6.69
CA TRP A 123 8.57 3.83 -5.48
C TRP A 123 7.19 4.42 -5.26
N ALA A 124 6.68 4.33 -4.05
CA ALA A 124 5.50 5.03 -3.58
C ALA A 124 5.91 6.01 -2.46
N PHE A 125 5.53 7.27 -2.61
CA PHE A 125 5.87 8.33 -1.67
C PHE A 125 5.00 8.26 -0.42
N LYS A 126 5.60 8.55 0.74
CA LYS A 126 4.86 8.69 2.00
C LYS A 126 5.41 9.82 2.83
N GLN A 127 4.52 10.51 3.52
CA GLN A 127 4.87 11.61 4.40
C GLN A 127 4.00 11.63 5.65
N ASN A 128 4.58 12.09 6.75
CA ASN A 128 3.89 12.25 8.02
C ASN A 128 4.39 13.52 8.69
N HIS A 129 3.49 14.44 8.95
CA HIS A 129 3.78 15.73 9.56
C HIS A 129 2.93 15.90 10.81
N ASN A 130 3.56 16.19 11.94
CA ASN A 130 2.89 16.44 13.20
C ASN A 130 3.40 17.74 13.80
N LEU A 131 2.49 18.66 14.07
CA LEU A 131 2.76 19.91 14.76
C LEU A 131 2.02 19.89 16.09
N SER A 132 2.69 20.21 17.18
CA SER A 132 2.04 20.33 18.46
C SER A 132 2.49 21.58 19.22
N LEU A 133 1.55 22.15 19.93
CA LEU A 133 1.70 23.33 20.77
C LEU A 133 1.27 22.94 22.19
N SER A 134 2.07 23.24 23.18
CA SER A 134 1.73 23.02 24.57
C SER A 134 2.25 24.14 25.45
N GLY A 135 1.52 24.42 26.51
CA GLY A 135 1.91 25.47 27.46
C GLY A 135 0.77 25.81 28.40
N GLY A 136 0.96 26.86 29.15
CA GLY A 136 -0.04 27.40 30.04
C GLY A 136 0.51 27.88 31.37
N GLY A 137 -0.37 28.41 32.18
CA GLY A 137 -0.11 28.86 33.54
C GLY A 137 -0.90 28.07 34.57
N LYS A 138 -0.91 28.56 35.79
CA LYS A 138 -1.67 27.95 36.90
C LYS A 138 -3.19 27.93 36.62
N ALA A 139 -3.69 28.95 35.91
CA ALA A 139 -5.11 29.09 35.62
C ALA A 139 -5.56 28.25 34.43
N ALA A 140 -4.73 28.09 33.40
CA ALA A 140 -5.09 27.33 32.22
C ALA A 140 -3.87 26.68 31.59
N GLN A 141 -4.04 25.45 31.14
CA GLN A 141 -3.02 24.66 30.43
C GLN A 141 -3.65 24.08 29.15
N TYR A 142 -2.86 24.05 28.10
CA TYR A 142 -3.34 23.59 26.80
C TYR A 142 -2.31 22.68 26.11
N TYR A 143 -2.83 21.73 25.36
CA TYR A 143 -2.10 20.95 24.36
C TYR A 143 -2.95 20.90 23.10
N VAL A 144 -2.40 21.37 22.00
CA VAL A 144 -3.07 21.33 20.67
C VAL A 144 -2.10 20.68 19.71
N SER A 145 -2.60 19.76 18.90
CA SER A 145 -1.78 19.15 17.86
C SER A 145 -2.59 18.91 16.60
N GLY A 146 -1.93 19.06 15.46
CA GLY A 146 -2.41 18.68 14.15
C GLY A 146 -1.44 17.73 13.47
N GLY A 147 -1.96 16.75 12.77
CA GLY A 147 -1.17 15.82 12.01
C GLY A 147 -1.74 15.60 10.61
N TYR A 148 -0.85 15.43 9.68
CA TYR A 148 -1.13 15.05 8.30
C TYR A 148 -0.29 13.83 7.95
N TYR A 149 -0.94 12.80 7.44
CA TYR A 149 -0.31 11.62 6.88
C TYR A 149 -0.82 11.39 5.47
N ASN A 150 0.08 11.11 4.56
CA ASN A 150 -0.24 10.71 3.20
C ASN A 150 0.69 9.58 2.79
N GLU A 151 0.14 8.60 2.11
CA GLU A 151 0.85 7.46 1.55
C GLU A 151 0.25 7.14 0.18
N ASP A 152 1.09 7.17 -0.84
CA ASP A 152 0.69 6.81 -2.19
C ASP A 152 0.61 5.29 -2.31
N GLY A 153 -0.36 4.81 -3.08
CA GLY A 153 -0.51 3.40 -3.41
C GLY A 153 0.66 2.88 -4.25
N ILE A 154 1.03 1.63 -4.03
CA ILE A 154 2.13 0.98 -4.76
C ILE A 154 1.72 0.54 -6.17
N LEU A 155 0.43 0.43 -6.48
CA LEU A 155 -0.06 0.07 -7.80
C LEU A 155 -0.21 1.31 -8.69
N ARG A 156 0.16 1.20 -9.98
CA ARG A 156 0.14 2.31 -10.94
C ARG A 156 -1.27 2.72 -11.34
N TYR A 157 -2.18 1.75 -11.47
CA TYR A 157 -3.50 1.94 -12.06
C TYR A 157 -4.65 1.82 -11.05
N ALA A 158 -4.33 1.68 -9.76
CA ALA A 158 -5.32 1.64 -8.71
C ALA A 158 -5.21 2.91 -7.85
N ASP A 159 -6.35 3.53 -7.59
CA ASP A 159 -6.45 4.63 -6.64
C ASP A 159 -6.43 4.04 -5.22
N MET A 160 -5.23 3.88 -4.69
CA MET A 160 -4.96 3.32 -3.36
C MET A 160 -4.27 4.34 -2.44
N ASP A 161 -4.33 5.60 -2.80
CA ASP A 161 -3.73 6.67 -2.02
C ASP A 161 -4.49 6.84 -0.71
N TYR A 162 -3.75 6.94 0.38
CA TYR A 162 -4.31 7.11 1.71
C TYR A 162 -3.88 8.45 2.30
N SER A 163 -4.84 9.25 2.71
CA SER A 163 -4.60 10.51 3.40
C SER A 163 -5.34 10.55 4.73
N ARG A 164 -4.69 11.02 5.77
CA ARG A 164 -5.29 11.15 7.10
C ARG A 164 -4.92 12.48 7.73
N TYR A 165 -5.95 13.16 8.19
CA TYR A 165 -5.84 14.39 8.98
C TYR A 165 -6.28 14.10 10.40
N ASN A 166 -5.53 14.53 11.37
CA ASN A 166 -5.89 14.41 12.77
C ASN A 166 -5.66 15.74 13.51
N PHE A 167 -6.60 16.02 14.39
CA PHE A 167 -6.53 17.19 15.26
C PHE A 167 -6.86 16.77 16.70
N THR A 168 -6.09 17.28 17.66
CA THR A 168 -6.34 17.04 19.08
C THR A 168 -6.17 18.34 19.84
N ALA A 169 -7.13 18.67 20.68
CA ALA A 169 -7.05 19.80 21.60
C ALA A 169 -7.45 19.34 23.01
N ASN A 170 -6.54 19.49 23.94
CA ASN A 170 -6.72 19.19 25.36
C ASN A 170 -6.50 20.49 26.13
N ILE A 171 -7.55 21.01 26.74
CA ILE A 171 -7.51 22.24 27.51
C ILE A 171 -7.97 21.93 28.93
N THR A 172 -7.24 22.41 29.89
CA THR A 172 -7.59 22.36 31.32
C THR A 172 -7.57 23.76 31.87
N SER A 173 -8.68 24.22 32.45
CA SER A 173 -8.79 25.54 33.05
C SER A 173 -9.35 25.48 34.45
N GLN A 174 -8.72 26.16 35.37
CA GLN A 174 -9.23 26.39 36.71
C GLN A 174 -10.05 27.69 36.67
N ILE A 175 -11.39 27.54 36.61
CA ILE A 175 -12.30 28.67 36.50
C ILE A 175 -12.44 29.40 37.83
N THR A 176 -12.59 28.62 38.89
CA THR A 176 -12.64 29.08 40.27
C THR A 176 -11.86 28.14 41.18
N ASN A 177 -11.69 28.44 42.46
CA ASN A 177 -11.00 27.56 43.38
C ASN A 177 -11.67 26.16 43.53
N TRP A 178 -12.95 26.09 43.25
CA TRP A 178 -13.74 24.85 43.35
C TRP A 178 -14.12 24.26 41.97
N LEU A 179 -13.97 25.01 40.86
CA LEU A 179 -14.39 24.56 39.53
C LEU A 179 -13.20 24.43 38.58
N LYS A 180 -12.96 23.21 38.11
CA LYS A 180 -11.97 22.87 37.10
C LYS A 180 -12.66 22.32 35.85
N LEU A 181 -12.44 22.98 34.71
CA LEU A 181 -12.96 22.56 33.40
C LEU A 181 -11.85 21.82 32.63
N LYS A 182 -12.20 20.67 32.08
CA LYS A 182 -11.34 19.92 31.16
C LYS A 182 -12.10 19.67 29.88
N VAL A 183 -11.53 20.11 28.76
CA VAL A 183 -12.07 19.89 27.40
C VAL A 183 -11.04 19.05 26.62
N ASN A 184 -11.50 17.93 26.10
CA ASN A 184 -10.71 17.06 25.24
C ASN A 184 -11.45 16.87 23.93
N THR A 185 -10.87 17.34 22.85
CA THR A 185 -11.43 17.24 21.52
C THR A 185 -10.48 16.45 20.63
N LYS A 186 -11.01 15.51 19.87
CA LYS A 186 -10.27 14.77 18.83
C LYS A 186 -11.10 14.74 17.57
N PHE A 187 -10.44 15.01 16.47
CA PHE A 187 -10.99 14.90 15.13
C PHE A 187 -10.04 14.09 14.28
N MET A 188 -10.56 13.19 13.47
CA MET A 188 -9.81 12.42 12.49
C MET A 188 -10.66 12.27 11.23
N HIS A 189 -10.03 12.49 10.09
CA HIS A 189 -10.58 12.25 8.76
C HIS A 189 -9.54 11.45 7.97
N ALA A 190 -10.00 10.37 7.33
CA ALA A 190 -9.19 9.49 6.49
C ALA A 190 -9.89 9.18 5.20
#